data_ce00994dda690be2e832f534d18bd71f
#
_entry.id   ce00994dda690be2e832f534d18bd71f
#
_cell.length_a   1.000
_cell.length_b   1.000
_cell.length_c   1.000
_cell.angle_alpha   90.00
_cell.angle_beta   90.00
_cell.angle_gamma   90.00
#
_symmetry.space_group_name_H-M   'P 1'
#
loop_
_entity.id
_entity.type
_entity.pdbx_description
1 polymer ?
#
loop_
_entity_poly.entity_id
_entity_poly.type
_entity_poly.pdbx_seq_one_letter_code
_entity_poly.pdbx_strand_id
1 'polypeptide(L)'
;MTPFVAERRALRFSAISASLFAFTGLALGLASGSITILFDSGYSLLSLVLASLSLFALQQARKPADDHYPFGRLTVEPLAVLLKGVVIALVCLFSLVSALWSLAQGGRLVTLDLALMFGVVNVTGCLLTWWWLDRYAKVARSSLLAAELRQWQMDTWLSAAVMLGFALTWGLTLSPWAHLARFADPVMVLLIAGYFLPMPIRMVKGALRELMFGEPLGSVRREVVQEVADFDIADDDVRLAQVGSFLMVDIQLDKQQMDDAEEIVESVEQHCKLRNLRPVTSITLVT
;
A
#
# COMPACT_ATOMS: atom_id res chain seq x y z
N MET A 1 2.82 19.88 -11.88
CA MET A 1 2.32 19.63 -10.52
C MET A 1 3.44 18.92 -9.79
N THR A 2 3.91 19.41 -8.65
CA THR A 2 5.01 18.77 -7.92
C THR A 2 4.55 17.39 -7.40
N PRO A 3 5.45 16.38 -7.38
CA PRO A 3 5.12 15.03 -6.90
C PRO A 3 4.45 15.02 -5.53
N PHE A 4 4.93 15.87 -4.62
CA PHE A 4 4.36 16.02 -3.28
C PHE A 4 2.90 16.50 -3.27
N VAL A 5 2.56 17.49 -4.11
CA VAL A 5 1.17 17.99 -4.18
C VAL A 5 0.25 16.92 -4.75
N ALA A 6 0.75 16.12 -5.72
CA ALA A 6 0.01 14.99 -6.27
C ALA A 6 -0.25 13.92 -5.21
N GLU A 7 0.78 13.52 -4.47
CA GLU A 7 0.71 12.55 -3.38
C GLU A 7 -0.28 12.98 -2.29
N ARG A 8 -0.14 14.20 -1.77
CA ARG A 8 -1.04 14.74 -0.74
C ARG A 8 -2.49 14.78 -1.20
N ARG A 9 -2.75 15.14 -2.47
CA ARG A 9 -4.11 15.14 -3.03
C ARG A 9 -4.66 13.73 -3.13
N ALA A 10 -3.85 12.77 -3.58
CA ALA A 10 -4.25 11.39 -3.70
C ALA A 10 -4.61 10.78 -2.33
N LEU A 11 -3.74 10.94 -1.33
CA LEU A 11 -4.00 10.44 0.02
C LEU A 11 -5.22 11.13 0.69
N ARG A 12 -5.42 12.43 0.45
CA ARG A 12 -6.63 13.13 0.93
C ARG A 12 -7.90 12.59 0.27
N PHE A 13 -7.85 12.34 -1.03
CA PHE A 13 -8.98 11.77 -1.74
C PHE A 13 -9.30 10.36 -1.23
N SER A 14 -8.29 9.52 -1.00
CA SER A 14 -8.44 8.20 -0.38
C SER A 14 -9.13 8.30 0.98
N ALA A 15 -8.66 9.18 1.86
CA ALA A 15 -9.26 9.40 3.17
C ALA A 15 -10.71 9.89 3.09
N ILE A 16 -11.03 10.78 2.14
CA ILE A 16 -12.41 11.25 1.90
C ILE A 16 -13.28 10.10 1.40
N SER A 17 -12.79 9.30 0.45
CA SER A 17 -13.52 8.12 -0.06
C SER A 17 -13.79 7.13 1.06
N ALA A 18 -12.77 6.77 1.87
CA ALA A 18 -12.92 5.87 3.00
C ALA A 18 -13.91 6.42 4.06
N SER A 19 -13.89 7.75 4.30
CA SER A 19 -14.86 8.41 5.19
C SER A 19 -16.29 8.27 4.66
N LEU A 20 -16.47 8.50 3.36
CA LEU A 20 -17.79 8.39 2.73
C LEU A 20 -18.35 6.97 2.86
N PHE A 21 -17.53 5.94 2.59
CA PHE A 21 -17.93 4.54 2.77
C PHE A 21 -18.25 4.22 4.23
N ALA A 22 -17.39 4.64 5.16
CA ALA A 22 -17.59 4.37 6.59
C ALA A 22 -18.89 5.00 7.13
N PHE A 23 -19.13 6.27 6.83
CA PHE A 23 -20.31 6.98 7.36
C PHE A 23 -21.61 6.59 6.66
N THR A 24 -21.60 6.39 5.33
CA THR A 24 -22.80 5.92 4.61
C THR A 24 -23.17 4.50 5.00
N GLY A 25 -22.18 3.61 5.11
CA GLY A 25 -22.40 2.25 5.55
C GLY A 25 -22.91 2.18 7.00
N LEU A 26 -22.33 2.99 7.92
CA LEU A 26 -22.78 3.06 9.30
C LEU A 26 -24.24 3.56 9.39
N ALA A 27 -24.58 4.64 8.66
CA ALA A 27 -25.92 5.19 8.63
C ALA A 27 -26.94 4.18 8.07
N LEU A 28 -26.63 3.49 6.98
CA LEU A 28 -27.46 2.46 6.39
C LEU A 28 -27.57 1.23 7.30
N GLY A 29 -26.49 0.81 7.93
CA GLY A 29 -26.45 -0.31 8.86
C GLY A 29 -27.34 -0.08 10.08
N LEU A 30 -27.26 1.11 10.68
CA LEU A 30 -28.12 1.50 11.81
C LEU A 30 -29.59 1.63 11.40
N ALA A 31 -29.87 2.25 10.24
CA ALA A 31 -31.23 2.44 9.74
C ALA A 31 -31.92 1.11 9.35
N SER A 32 -31.17 0.15 8.79
CA SER A 32 -31.68 -1.16 8.39
C SER A 32 -31.67 -2.20 9.51
N GLY A 33 -30.97 -1.96 10.61
CA GLY A 33 -30.71 -2.95 11.66
C GLY A 33 -29.87 -4.15 11.19
N SER A 34 -29.20 -4.04 10.03
CA SER A 34 -28.43 -5.12 9.46
C SER A 34 -27.03 -5.22 10.07
N ILE A 35 -26.79 -6.31 10.79
CA ILE A 35 -25.47 -6.61 11.39
C ILE A 35 -24.40 -6.75 10.30
N THR A 36 -24.74 -7.27 9.12
CA THR A 36 -23.81 -7.43 8.00
C THR A 36 -23.33 -6.07 7.48
N ILE A 37 -24.24 -5.11 7.29
CA ILE A 37 -23.89 -3.75 6.84
C ILE A 37 -23.08 -3.01 7.93
N LEU A 38 -23.44 -3.20 9.21
CA LEU A 38 -22.66 -2.63 10.33
C LEU A 38 -21.24 -3.19 10.39
N PHE A 39 -21.08 -4.49 10.13
CA PHE A 39 -19.76 -5.12 10.11
C PHE A 39 -18.88 -4.59 8.95
N ASP A 40 -19.45 -4.44 7.76
CA ASP A 40 -18.78 -3.87 6.58
C ASP A 40 -18.42 -2.40 6.82
N SER A 41 -19.28 -1.66 7.51
CA SER A 41 -18.99 -0.28 7.93
C SER A 41 -17.83 -0.20 8.92
N GLY A 42 -17.70 -1.18 9.83
CA GLY A 42 -16.55 -1.32 10.72
C GLY A 42 -15.24 -1.51 9.95
N TYR A 43 -15.27 -2.31 8.89
CA TYR A 43 -14.13 -2.47 7.99
C TYR A 43 -13.79 -1.15 7.25
N SER A 44 -14.80 -0.42 6.78
CA SER A 44 -14.60 0.89 6.14
C SER A 44 -14.01 1.92 7.10
N LEU A 45 -14.37 1.88 8.41
CA LEU A 45 -13.72 2.69 9.44
C LEU A 45 -12.23 2.35 9.60
N LEU A 46 -11.88 1.06 9.55
CA LEU A 46 -10.48 0.62 9.57
C LEU A 46 -9.71 1.19 8.37
N SER A 47 -10.28 1.13 7.17
CA SER A 47 -9.70 1.72 5.95
C SER A 47 -9.48 3.23 6.10
N LEU A 48 -10.43 3.95 6.73
CA LEU A 48 -10.28 5.37 7.05
C LEU A 48 -9.11 5.63 8.00
N VAL A 49 -8.95 4.82 9.05
CA VAL A 49 -7.81 4.93 9.99
C VAL A 49 -6.49 4.72 9.24
N LEU A 50 -6.40 3.71 8.37
CA LEU A 50 -5.21 3.44 7.59
C LEU A 50 -4.89 4.55 6.57
N ALA A 51 -5.90 5.15 5.93
CA ALA A 51 -5.71 6.30 5.04
C ALA A 51 -5.25 7.54 5.80
N SER A 52 -5.81 7.77 6.99
CA SER A 52 -5.39 8.86 7.88
C SER A 52 -3.95 8.67 8.37
N LEU A 53 -3.56 7.45 8.68
CA LEU A 53 -2.18 7.08 9.02
C LEU A 53 -1.20 7.45 7.89
N SER A 54 -1.55 7.17 6.62
CA SER A 54 -0.72 7.52 5.47
C SER A 54 -0.56 9.04 5.33
N LEU A 55 -1.63 9.81 5.55
CA LEU A 55 -1.55 11.29 5.54
C LEU A 55 -0.68 11.83 6.68
N PHE A 56 -0.82 11.25 7.87
CA PHE A 56 -0.01 11.60 9.03
C PHE A 56 1.47 11.29 8.78
N ALA A 57 1.76 10.08 8.29
CA ALA A 57 3.12 9.66 7.97
C ALA A 57 3.78 10.59 6.94
N LEU A 58 3.05 10.94 5.86
CA LEU A 58 3.54 11.90 4.87
C LEU A 58 3.88 13.26 5.48
N GLN A 59 3.02 13.77 6.37
CA GLN A 59 3.26 15.06 7.03
C GLN A 59 4.48 15.01 7.97
N GLN A 60 4.66 13.92 8.71
CA GLN A 60 5.79 13.75 9.63
C GLN A 60 7.10 13.55 8.88
N ALA A 61 7.13 12.69 7.87
CA ALA A 61 8.33 12.40 7.08
C ALA A 61 8.87 13.64 6.33
N ARG A 62 8.03 14.64 6.13
CA ARG A 62 8.38 15.90 5.44
C ARG A 62 8.86 17.02 6.37
N LYS A 63 8.79 16.82 7.69
CA LYS A 63 9.35 17.79 8.64
C LYS A 63 10.87 17.82 8.49
N PRO A 64 11.45 19.02 8.54
CA PRO A 64 12.92 19.15 8.55
C PRO A 64 13.53 18.46 9.78
N ALA A 65 14.82 18.20 9.72
CA ALA A 65 15.57 17.79 10.89
C ALA A 65 15.44 18.83 12.00
N ASP A 66 15.35 18.36 13.23
CA ASP A 66 15.29 19.16 14.45
C ASP A 66 16.20 18.58 15.53
N ASP A 67 16.35 19.26 16.67
CA ASP A 67 17.26 18.83 17.75
C ASP A 67 16.96 17.43 18.30
N HIS A 68 15.68 16.96 18.19
CA HIS A 68 15.27 15.63 18.62
C HIS A 68 15.41 14.58 17.53
N TYR A 69 15.41 15.00 16.26
CA TYR A 69 15.54 14.13 15.09
C TYR A 69 16.55 14.72 14.10
N PRO A 70 17.87 14.61 14.38
CA PRO A 70 18.94 15.25 13.59
C PRO A 70 18.97 14.80 12.11
N PHE A 71 18.55 13.56 11.82
CA PHE A 71 18.44 13.03 10.46
C PHE A 71 17.03 13.17 9.86
N GLY A 72 16.12 13.91 10.53
CA GLY A 72 14.71 13.94 10.17
C GLY A 72 13.97 12.67 10.59
N ARG A 73 12.75 12.50 10.07
CA ARG A 73 11.87 11.38 10.42
C ARG A 73 11.77 10.37 9.29
N LEU A 74 12.94 9.84 8.87
CA LEU A 74 13.09 8.96 7.71
C LEU A 74 12.22 7.70 7.82
N THR A 75 12.15 7.10 9.01
CA THR A 75 11.53 5.79 9.26
C THR A 75 10.00 5.83 9.36
N VAL A 76 9.38 7.01 9.38
CA VAL A 76 7.92 7.14 9.56
C VAL A 76 7.14 6.59 8.35
N GLU A 77 7.65 6.79 7.13
CA GLU A 77 7.03 6.24 5.92
C GLU A 77 7.02 4.70 5.92
N PRO A 78 8.18 4.01 6.04
CA PRO A 78 8.18 2.55 6.06
C PRO A 78 7.46 1.97 7.28
N LEU A 79 7.46 2.65 8.43
CA LEU A 79 6.68 2.23 9.60
C LEU A 79 5.16 2.25 9.32
N ALA A 80 4.67 3.28 8.65
CA ALA A 80 3.27 3.36 8.24
C ALA A 80 2.91 2.27 7.21
N VAL A 81 3.80 1.99 6.25
CA VAL A 81 3.62 0.91 5.26
C VAL A 81 3.63 -0.47 5.94
N LEU A 82 4.52 -0.68 6.92
CA LEU A 82 4.57 -1.88 7.74
C LEU A 82 3.24 -2.13 8.46
N LEU A 83 2.76 -1.12 9.19
CA LEU A 83 1.51 -1.21 9.94
C LEU A 83 0.33 -1.50 9.01
N LYS A 84 0.24 -0.80 7.86
CA LYS A 84 -0.78 -1.10 6.84
C LYS A 84 -0.69 -2.53 6.33
N GLY A 85 0.49 -2.99 5.96
CA GLY A 85 0.72 -4.34 5.47
C GLY A 85 0.29 -5.41 6.49
N VAL A 86 0.62 -5.20 7.77
CA VAL A 86 0.20 -6.11 8.86
C VAL A 86 -1.32 -6.13 9.01
N VAL A 87 -1.97 -4.96 9.06
CA VAL A 87 -3.45 -4.88 9.20
C VAL A 87 -4.14 -5.54 8.00
N ILE A 88 -3.71 -5.28 6.77
CA ILE A 88 -4.29 -5.88 5.56
C ILE A 88 -4.07 -7.40 5.58
N ALA A 89 -2.89 -7.90 5.98
CA ALA A 89 -2.62 -9.33 6.11
C ALA A 89 -3.55 -10.00 7.12
N LEU A 90 -3.78 -9.36 8.28
CA LEU A 90 -4.70 -9.86 9.30
C LEU A 90 -6.14 -9.92 8.80
N VAL A 91 -6.60 -8.89 8.07
CA VAL A 91 -7.93 -8.88 7.45
C VAL A 91 -8.07 -10.00 6.42
N CYS A 92 -7.08 -10.18 5.54
CA CYS A 92 -7.07 -11.28 4.57
C CYS A 92 -7.12 -12.66 5.28
N LEU A 93 -6.30 -12.84 6.32
CA LEU A 93 -6.27 -14.08 7.09
C LEU A 93 -7.61 -14.34 7.77
N PHE A 94 -8.20 -13.33 8.40
CA PHE A 94 -9.52 -13.43 9.02
C PHE A 94 -10.59 -13.81 7.99
N SER A 95 -10.57 -13.20 6.78
CA SER A 95 -11.50 -13.51 5.70
C SER A 95 -11.34 -14.97 5.24
N LEU A 96 -10.10 -15.48 5.12
CA LEU A 96 -9.83 -16.87 4.77
C LEU A 96 -10.35 -17.84 5.83
N VAL A 97 -10.05 -17.57 7.10
CA VAL A 97 -10.52 -18.42 8.23
C VAL A 97 -12.04 -18.41 8.29
N SER A 98 -12.68 -17.26 8.13
CA SER A 98 -14.15 -17.12 8.13
C SER A 98 -14.78 -17.89 6.96
N ALA A 99 -14.18 -17.82 5.77
CA ALA A 99 -14.66 -18.57 4.60
C ALA A 99 -14.53 -20.09 4.79
N LEU A 100 -13.38 -20.56 5.30
CA LEU A 100 -13.16 -21.98 5.63
C LEU A 100 -14.15 -22.48 6.68
N TRP A 101 -14.37 -21.69 7.74
CA TRP A 101 -15.34 -22.00 8.77
C TRP A 101 -16.76 -22.11 8.21
N SER A 102 -17.16 -21.15 7.36
CA SER A 102 -18.47 -21.17 6.67
C SER A 102 -18.63 -22.42 5.81
N LEU A 103 -17.59 -22.84 5.07
CA LEU A 103 -17.61 -24.08 4.29
C LEU A 103 -17.76 -25.31 5.18
N ALA A 104 -17.05 -25.38 6.30
CA ALA A 104 -17.11 -26.51 7.24
C ALA A 104 -18.50 -26.64 7.89
N GLN A 105 -19.22 -25.53 8.09
CA GLN A 105 -20.58 -25.51 8.63
C GLN A 105 -21.67 -25.75 7.56
N GLY A 106 -21.30 -26.06 6.34
CA GLY A 106 -22.27 -26.35 5.27
C GLY A 106 -22.70 -25.16 4.45
N GLY A 107 -21.95 -24.08 4.46
CA GLY A 107 -22.17 -22.87 3.68
C GLY A 107 -23.03 -21.83 4.40
N ARG A 108 -23.23 -20.69 3.75
CA ARG A 108 -23.98 -19.55 4.28
C ARG A 108 -25.07 -19.12 3.28
N LEU A 109 -26.29 -19.00 3.76
CA LEU A 109 -27.36 -18.36 2.98
C LEU A 109 -27.28 -16.85 3.18
N VAL A 110 -27.24 -16.11 2.08
CA VAL A 110 -27.18 -14.65 2.07
C VAL A 110 -28.51 -14.08 1.62
N THR A 111 -29.02 -13.06 2.30
CA THR A 111 -30.21 -12.30 1.89
C THR A 111 -29.81 -11.37 0.74
N LEU A 112 -30.36 -11.63 -0.47
CA LEU A 112 -29.83 -11.11 -1.73
C LEU A 112 -30.18 -9.65 -2.03
N ASP A 113 -31.33 -9.14 -1.60
CA ASP A 113 -31.88 -7.89 -2.16
C ASP A 113 -31.07 -6.63 -1.78
N LEU A 114 -30.78 -6.42 -0.50
CA LEU A 114 -29.99 -5.28 -0.03
C LEU A 114 -28.49 -5.50 -0.27
N ALA A 115 -28.04 -6.77 -0.19
CA ALA A 115 -26.64 -7.12 -0.36
C ALA A 115 -26.13 -6.86 -1.78
N LEU A 116 -26.94 -7.13 -2.82
CA LEU A 116 -26.60 -6.85 -4.21
C LEU A 116 -26.49 -5.34 -4.49
N MET A 117 -27.46 -4.56 -4.04
CA MET A 117 -27.43 -3.10 -4.24
C MET A 117 -26.21 -2.47 -3.54
N PHE A 118 -25.98 -2.87 -2.30
CA PHE A 118 -24.82 -2.40 -1.54
C PHE A 118 -23.49 -2.85 -2.18
N GLY A 119 -23.43 -4.11 -2.65
CA GLY A 119 -22.27 -4.66 -3.34
C GLY A 119 -21.91 -3.89 -4.62
N VAL A 120 -22.91 -3.54 -5.45
CA VAL A 120 -22.69 -2.73 -6.67
C VAL A 120 -22.14 -1.35 -6.32
N VAL A 121 -22.71 -0.67 -5.33
CA VAL A 121 -22.24 0.65 -4.87
C VAL A 121 -20.80 0.55 -4.34
N ASN A 122 -20.51 -0.46 -3.53
CA ASN A 122 -19.19 -0.68 -2.94
C ASN A 122 -18.14 -0.96 -4.02
N VAL A 123 -18.37 -1.95 -4.90
CA VAL A 123 -17.44 -2.27 -6.00
C VAL A 123 -17.19 -1.06 -6.89
N THR A 124 -18.25 -0.34 -7.28
CA THR A 124 -18.12 0.83 -8.15
C THR A 124 -17.30 1.93 -7.47
N GLY A 125 -17.56 2.21 -6.22
CA GLY A 125 -16.84 3.24 -5.47
C GLY A 125 -15.37 2.87 -5.22
N CYS A 126 -15.09 1.61 -4.86
CA CYS A 126 -13.71 1.12 -4.73
C CYS A 126 -12.96 1.20 -6.06
N LEU A 127 -13.59 0.77 -7.16
CA LEU A 127 -13.01 0.81 -8.50
C LEU A 127 -12.70 2.25 -8.96
N LEU A 128 -13.63 3.18 -8.73
CA LEU A 128 -13.43 4.59 -9.06
C LEU A 128 -12.30 5.20 -8.25
N THR A 129 -12.22 4.87 -6.95
CA THR A 129 -11.16 5.35 -6.08
C THR A 129 -9.80 4.77 -6.49
N TRP A 130 -9.71 3.46 -6.74
CA TRP A 130 -8.52 2.82 -7.25
C TRP A 130 -8.07 3.43 -8.58
N TRP A 131 -8.95 3.54 -9.56
CA TRP A 131 -8.66 4.11 -10.89
C TRP A 131 -8.14 5.55 -10.78
N TRP A 132 -8.73 6.34 -9.90
CA TRP A 132 -8.31 7.72 -9.67
C TRP A 132 -6.92 7.78 -9.01
N LEU A 133 -6.66 6.97 -7.98
CA LEU A 133 -5.38 6.87 -7.30
C LEU A 133 -4.25 6.40 -8.23
N ASP A 134 -4.52 5.45 -9.13
CA ASP A 134 -3.52 4.92 -10.07
C ASP A 134 -2.92 6.03 -10.97
N ARG A 135 -3.74 7.01 -11.34
CA ARG A 135 -3.27 8.17 -12.14
C ARG A 135 -2.23 9.00 -11.40
N TYR A 136 -2.38 9.16 -10.08
CA TYR A 136 -1.46 9.94 -9.25
C TYR A 136 -0.24 9.13 -8.81
N ALA A 137 -0.38 7.83 -8.61
CA ALA A 137 0.72 6.94 -8.25
C ALA A 137 1.85 6.94 -9.29
N LYS A 138 1.50 7.06 -10.56
CA LYS A 138 2.47 7.14 -11.68
C LYS A 138 3.34 8.42 -11.62
N VAL A 139 2.82 9.48 -11.01
CA VAL A 139 3.51 10.77 -10.90
C VAL A 139 4.31 10.88 -9.60
N ALA A 140 3.72 10.45 -8.48
CA ALA A 140 4.28 10.66 -7.16
C ALA A 140 5.38 9.66 -6.76
N ARG A 141 5.32 8.41 -7.26
CA ARG A 141 6.28 7.30 -6.98
C ARG A 141 6.60 7.10 -5.50
N SER A 142 5.63 7.31 -4.61
CA SER A 142 5.77 7.22 -3.16
C SER A 142 5.40 5.82 -2.65
N SER A 143 6.12 5.32 -1.64
CA SER A 143 5.82 4.06 -0.96
C SER A 143 4.45 4.09 -0.26
N LEU A 144 4.11 5.23 0.35
CA LEU A 144 2.81 5.45 0.99
C LEU A 144 1.66 5.38 -0.01
N LEU A 145 1.80 6.07 -1.15
CA LEU A 145 0.76 6.05 -2.19
C LEU A 145 0.66 4.69 -2.86
N ALA A 146 1.78 3.99 -3.04
CA ALA A 146 1.78 2.61 -3.53
C ALA A 146 1.08 1.65 -2.56
N ALA A 147 1.27 1.83 -1.25
CA ALA A 147 0.58 1.04 -0.23
C ALA A 147 -0.94 1.32 -0.23
N GLU A 148 -1.34 2.60 -0.35
CA GLU A 148 -2.73 3.02 -0.47
C GLU A 148 -3.40 2.41 -1.71
N LEU A 149 -2.73 2.52 -2.85
CA LEU A 149 -3.20 1.95 -4.12
C LEU A 149 -3.43 0.44 -4.01
N ARG A 150 -2.50 -0.28 -3.39
CA ARG A 150 -2.62 -1.73 -3.17
C ARG A 150 -3.79 -2.07 -2.27
N GLN A 151 -4.02 -1.28 -1.22
CA GLN A 151 -5.18 -1.47 -0.35
C GLN A 151 -6.48 -1.34 -1.14
N TRP A 152 -6.71 -0.23 -1.87
CA TRP A 152 -7.90 -0.03 -2.69
C TRP A 152 -8.07 -1.08 -3.80
N GLN A 153 -6.96 -1.54 -4.37
CA GLN A 153 -6.98 -2.64 -5.33
C GLN A 153 -7.50 -3.92 -4.68
N MET A 154 -7.02 -4.27 -3.49
CA MET A 154 -7.48 -5.46 -2.76
C MET A 154 -8.95 -5.33 -2.36
N ASP A 155 -9.35 -4.18 -1.84
CA ASP A 155 -10.74 -3.90 -1.47
C ASP A 155 -11.68 -4.03 -2.67
N THR A 156 -11.26 -3.54 -3.85
CA THR A 156 -12.01 -3.67 -5.10
C THR A 156 -12.20 -5.14 -5.50
N TRP A 157 -11.12 -5.92 -5.49
CA TRP A 157 -11.20 -7.34 -5.86
C TRP A 157 -11.97 -8.17 -4.85
N LEU A 158 -11.80 -7.89 -3.56
CA LEU A 158 -12.55 -8.59 -2.52
C LEU A 158 -14.05 -8.30 -2.63
N SER A 159 -14.42 -7.02 -2.81
CA SER A 159 -15.82 -6.62 -3.02
C SER A 159 -16.41 -7.21 -4.31
N ALA A 160 -15.64 -7.26 -5.40
CA ALA A 160 -16.05 -7.90 -6.65
C ALA A 160 -16.28 -9.41 -6.47
N ALA A 161 -15.43 -10.08 -5.67
CA ALA A 161 -15.61 -11.48 -5.36
C ALA A 161 -16.89 -11.77 -4.59
N VAL A 162 -17.14 -10.98 -3.57
CA VAL A 162 -18.37 -11.08 -2.77
C VAL A 162 -19.60 -10.87 -3.68
N MET A 163 -19.56 -9.86 -4.54
CA MET A 163 -20.64 -9.59 -5.50
C MET A 163 -20.82 -10.74 -6.50
N LEU A 164 -19.72 -11.32 -7.03
CA LEU A 164 -19.78 -12.50 -7.88
C LEU A 164 -20.33 -13.72 -7.13
N GLY A 165 -19.98 -13.90 -5.87
CA GLY A 165 -20.54 -14.90 -4.98
C GLY A 165 -22.06 -14.76 -4.86
N PHE A 166 -22.56 -13.55 -4.68
CA PHE A 166 -23.99 -13.27 -4.64
C PHE A 166 -24.69 -13.53 -5.99
N ALA A 167 -24.08 -13.12 -7.10
CA ALA A 167 -24.59 -13.39 -8.44
C ALA A 167 -24.66 -14.89 -8.75
N LEU A 168 -23.63 -15.64 -8.37
CA LEU A 168 -23.61 -17.10 -8.47
C LEU A 168 -24.65 -17.75 -7.57
N THR A 169 -24.79 -17.28 -6.34
CA THR A 169 -25.84 -17.73 -5.42
C THR A 169 -27.21 -17.55 -6.05
N TRP A 170 -27.50 -16.37 -6.60
CA TRP A 170 -28.77 -16.08 -7.27
C TRP A 170 -29.00 -16.99 -8.50
N GLY A 171 -28.00 -17.15 -9.36
CA GLY A 171 -28.09 -18.04 -10.52
C GLY A 171 -28.32 -19.50 -10.13
N LEU A 172 -27.61 -19.98 -9.08
CA LEU A 172 -27.77 -21.35 -8.58
C LEU A 172 -29.15 -21.60 -7.96
N THR A 173 -29.75 -20.61 -7.27
CA THR A 173 -31.09 -20.77 -6.70
C THR A 173 -32.18 -20.98 -7.76
N LEU A 174 -31.96 -20.51 -8.99
CA LEU A 174 -32.83 -20.70 -10.15
C LEU A 174 -32.57 -22.03 -10.88
N SER A 175 -31.61 -22.83 -10.45
CA SER A 175 -31.18 -24.07 -11.10
C SER A 175 -31.46 -25.30 -10.22
N PRO A 176 -31.42 -26.54 -10.78
CA PRO A 176 -31.48 -27.79 -10.00
C PRO A 176 -30.38 -27.93 -8.95
N TRP A 177 -29.35 -27.09 -9.04
CA TRP A 177 -28.17 -27.08 -8.15
C TRP A 177 -28.32 -26.10 -6.99
N ALA A 178 -29.54 -25.70 -6.62
CA ALA A 178 -29.79 -24.73 -5.54
C ALA A 178 -29.11 -25.05 -4.21
N HIS A 179 -28.87 -26.36 -3.91
CA HIS A 179 -28.18 -26.79 -2.72
C HIS A 179 -26.70 -26.33 -2.66
N LEU A 180 -26.08 -26.03 -3.81
CA LEU A 180 -24.69 -25.50 -3.89
C LEU A 180 -24.62 -23.97 -3.72
N ALA A 181 -25.73 -23.26 -3.82
CA ALA A 181 -25.78 -21.81 -3.72
C ALA A 181 -25.13 -21.27 -2.43
N ARG A 182 -25.29 -21.98 -1.32
CA ARG A 182 -24.72 -21.63 -0.01
C ARG A 182 -23.18 -21.65 0.05
N PHE A 183 -22.52 -22.31 -0.91
CA PHE A 183 -21.05 -22.41 -0.97
C PHE A 183 -20.43 -21.35 -1.90
N ALA A 184 -21.20 -20.69 -2.76
CA ALA A 184 -20.69 -19.79 -3.78
C ALA A 184 -19.91 -18.60 -3.17
N ASP A 185 -20.49 -17.90 -2.21
CA ASP A 185 -19.87 -16.78 -1.51
C ASP A 185 -18.56 -17.18 -0.79
N PRO A 186 -18.53 -18.17 0.13
CA PRO A 186 -17.29 -18.52 0.82
C PRO A 186 -16.19 -19.07 -0.12
N VAL A 187 -16.54 -19.76 -1.21
CA VAL A 187 -15.55 -20.21 -2.19
C VAL A 187 -14.91 -19.04 -2.92
N MET A 188 -15.70 -18.04 -3.34
CA MET A 188 -15.18 -16.84 -4.00
C MET A 188 -14.25 -16.04 -3.07
N VAL A 189 -14.65 -15.86 -1.80
CA VAL A 189 -13.81 -15.19 -0.80
C VAL A 189 -12.49 -15.95 -0.60
N LEU A 190 -12.54 -17.30 -0.51
CA LEU A 190 -11.35 -18.12 -0.33
C LEU A 190 -10.38 -18.00 -1.51
N LEU A 191 -10.87 -18.04 -2.74
CA LEU A 191 -10.05 -17.94 -3.94
C LEU A 191 -9.36 -16.58 -4.03
N ILE A 192 -10.09 -15.50 -3.79
CA ILE A 192 -9.55 -14.15 -3.97
C ILE A 192 -8.69 -13.73 -2.78
N ALA A 193 -9.13 -13.93 -1.55
CA ALA A 193 -8.30 -13.61 -0.39
C ALA A 193 -7.01 -14.45 -0.38
N GLY A 194 -7.06 -15.72 -0.81
CA GLY A 194 -5.88 -16.57 -0.98
C GLY A 194 -4.93 -16.07 -2.06
N TYR A 195 -5.45 -15.63 -3.20
CA TYR A 195 -4.65 -15.05 -4.28
C TYR A 195 -3.95 -13.74 -3.87
N PHE A 196 -4.63 -12.89 -3.09
CA PHE A 196 -4.09 -11.59 -2.69
C PHE A 196 -3.23 -11.62 -1.43
N LEU A 197 -3.30 -12.65 -0.58
CA LEU A 197 -2.52 -12.75 0.66
C LEU A 197 -1.00 -12.53 0.49
N PRO A 198 -0.32 -12.98 -0.59
CA PRO A 198 1.10 -12.68 -0.79
C PRO A 198 1.43 -11.19 -0.89
N MET A 199 0.46 -10.33 -1.28
CA MET A 199 0.68 -8.90 -1.49
C MET A 199 1.00 -8.16 -0.18
N PRO A 200 0.16 -8.22 0.88
CA PRO A 200 0.50 -7.58 2.15
C PRO A 200 1.75 -8.17 2.80
N ILE A 201 2.02 -9.47 2.60
CA ILE A 201 3.27 -10.09 3.08
C ILE A 201 4.50 -9.44 2.42
N ARG A 202 4.45 -9.18 1.11
CA ARG A 202 5.52 -8.44 0.41
C ARG A 202 5.65 -7.00 0.90
N MET A 203 4.52 -6.34 1.21
CA MET A 203 4.54 -5.00 1.80
C MET A 203 5.28 -4.99 3.14
N VAL A 204 4.94 -5.93 4.03
CA VAL A 204 5.60 -6.09 5.34
C VAL A 204 7.09 -6.36 5.18
N LYS A 205 7.47 -7.32 4.31
CA LYS A 205 8.89 -7.64 4.05
C LYS A 205 9.65 -6.44 3.49
N GLY A 206 9.06 -5.71 2.55
CA GLY A 206 9.66 -4.50 1.99
C GLY A 206 9.87 -3.41 3.05
N ALA A 207 8.84 -3.11 3.83
CA ALA A 207 8.91 -2.12 4.88
C ALA A 207 9.91 -2.48 5.99
N LEU A 208 9.98 -3.77 6.38
CA LEU A 208 10.99 -4.25 7.32
C LEU A 208 12.42 -4.08 6.77
N ARG A 209 12.61 -4.35 5.47
CA ARG A 209 13.91 -4.14 4.82
C ARG A 209 14.31 -2.67 4.85
N GLU A 210 13.39 -1.75 4.52
CA GLU A 210 13.63 -0.31 4.58
C GLU A 210 13.94 0.16 6.01
N LEU A 211 13.21 -0.36 7.03
CA LEU A 211 13.48 -0.05 8.44
C LEU A 211 14.85 -0.55 8.93
N MET A 212 15.36 -1.61 8.33
CA MET A 212 16.70 -2.16 8.61
C MET A 212 17.80 -1.54 7.73
N PHE A 213 17.51 -0.44 7.03
CA PHE A 213 18.44 0.22 6.11
C PHE A 213 18.96 -0.72 5.02
N GLY A 214 18.05 -1.57 4.51
CA GLY A 214 18.37 -2.51 3.45
C GLY A 214 18.56 -1.83 2.10
N GLU A 215 19.31 -2.51 1.25
CA GLU A 215 19.60 -2.07 -0.10
C GLU A 215 18.31 -1.85 -0.92
N PRO A 216 18.27 -0.80 -1.79
CA PRO A 216 17.08 -0.53 -2.61
C PRO A 216 16.74 -1.70 -3.54
N LEU A 217 15.42 -1.93 -3.73
CA LEU A 217 14.94 -2.95 -4.65
C LEU A 217 14.92 -2.40 -6.09
N GLY A 218 15.25 -3.26 -7.05
CA GLY A 218 15.14 -2.93 -8.47
C GLY A 218 16.41 -2.38 -9.10
N SER A 219 16.27 -1.38 -10.00
CA SER A 219 17.38 -0.85 -10.81
C SER A 219 18.17 0.27 -10.13
N VAL A 220 17.69 0.79 -9.01
CA VAL A 220 18.26 1.99 -8.36
C VAL A 220 19.74 1.82 -8.05
N ARG A 221 20.14 0.66 -7.48
CA ARG A 221 21.57 0.38 -7.24
C ARG A 221 22.38 0.47 -8.53
N ARG A 222 21.96 -0.26 -9.56
CA ARG A 222 22.71 -0.31 -10.83
C ARG A 222 22.85 1.07 -11.47
N GLU A 223 21.80 1.88 -11.37
CA GLU A 223 21.80 3.22 -11.94
C GLU A 223 22.75 4.16 -11.18
N VAL A 224 22.72 4.13 -9.84
CA VAL A 224 23.65 4.95 -9.03
C VAL A 224 25.10 4.49 -9.23
N VAL A 225 25.34 3.18 -9.25
CA VAL A 225 26.68 2.64 -9.50
C VAL A 225 27.19 3.01 -10.91
N GLN A 226 26.32 2.97 -11.93
CA GLN A 226 26.69 3.42 -13.28
C GLN A 226 27.03 4.91 -13.34
N GLU A 227 26.31 5.74 -12.58
CA GLU A 227 26.55 7.18 -12.52
C GLU A 227 27.92 7.51 -11.92
N VAL A 228 28.34 6.76 -10.88
CA VAL A 228 29.64 6.99 -10.22
C VAL A 228 30.80 6.22 -10.89
N ALA A 229 30.50 5.28 -11.81
CA ALA A 229 31.53 4.52 -12.51
C ALA A 229 32.43 5.42 -13.40
N ASP A 230 31.91 6.56 -13.86
CA ASP A 230 32.67 7.54 -14.66
C ASP A 230 33.81 8.20 -13.84
N PHE A 231 33.74 8.11 -12.51
CA PHE A 231 34.75 8.61 -11.55
C PHE A 231 35.71 7.52 -11.05
N ASP A 232 35.77 6.37 -11.72
CA ASP A 232 36.62 5.22 -11.35
C ASP A 232 36.35 4.67 -9.94
N ILE A 233 35.06 4.70 -9.52
CA ILE A 233 34.61 4.18 -8.23
C ILE A 233 34.09 2.75 -8.42
N ALA A 234 34.63 1.82 -7.63
CA ALA A 234 34.23 0.42 -7.68
C ALA A 234 32.82 0.19 -7.10
N ASP A 235 32.10 -0.83 -7.58
CA ASP A 235 30.77 -1.19 -7.08
C ASP A 235 30.75 -1.49 -5.58
N ASP A 236 31.83 -2.07 -5.06
CA ASP A 236 31.97 -2.42 -3.63
C ASP A 236 32.18 -1.20 -2.73
N ASP A 237 32.61 -0.07 -3.29
CA ASP A 237 32.83 1.20 -2.57
C ASP A 237 31.56 2.04 -2.45
N VAL A 238 30.46 1.61 -3.09
CA VAL A 238 29.17 2.28 -3.06
C VAL A 238 28.17 1.50 -2.21
N ARG A 239 27.79 2.07 -1.07
CA ARG A 239 26.76 1.51 -0.17
C ARG A 239 25.48 2.31 -0.29
N LEU A 240 24.39 1.60 -0.50
CA LEU A 240 23.07 2.20 -0.69
C LEU A 240 22.08 1.62 0.31
N ALA A 241 21.27 2.48 0.92
CA ALA A 241 20.13 2.08 1.73
C ALA A 241 18.91 2.95 1.38
N GLN A 242 17.77 2.32 1.20
CA GLN A 242 16.54 3.04 0.95
C GLN A 242 15.64 3.01 2.19
N VAL A 243 15.17 4.19 2.62
CA VAL A 243 14.25 4.35 3.75
C VAL A 243 13.11 5.28 3.33
N GLY A 244 11.98 4.70 2.94
CA GLY A 244 10.85 5.45 2.39
C GLY A 244 11.23 6.21 1.11
N SER A 245 11.05 7.53 1.13
CA SER A 245 11.41 8.43 0.03
C SER A 245 12.88 8.87 0.06
N PHE A 246 13.68 8.42 1.03
CA PHE A 246 15.09 8.78 1.16
C PHE A 246 15.99 7.66 0.62
N LEU A 247 17.05 8.07 -0.08
CA LEU A 247 18.13 7.20 -0.49
C LEU A 247 19.41 7.65 0.21
N MET A 248 19.91 6.82 1.09
CA MET A 248 21.21 7.01 1.72
C MET A 248 22.27 6.44 0.79
N VAL A 249 23.23 7.25 0.43
CA VAL A 249 24.35 6.89 -0.44
C VAL A 249 25.63 7.17 0.32
N ASP A 250 26.38 6.13 0.63
CA ASP A 250 27.71 6.23 1.23
C ASP A 250 28.74 5.76 0.20
N ILE A 251 29.64 6.68 -0.17
CA ILE A 251 30.67 6.45 -1.18
C ILE A 251 32.03 6.49 -0.50
N GLN A 252 32.79 5.42 -0.65
CA GLN A 252 34.15 5.35 -0.16
C GLN A 252 35.09 5.88 -1.23
N LEU A 253 35.84 6.93 -0.91
CA LEU A 253 36.79 7.56 -1.84
C LEU A 253 38.21 7.44 -1.32
N ASP A 254 39.15 7.23 -2.25
CA ASP A 254 40.56 7.36 -2.02
C ASP A 254 41.00 8.83 -2.03
N LYS A 255 42.18 9.13 -1.48
CA LYS A 255 42.73 10.49 -1.42
C LYS A 255 42.85 11.18 -2.79
N GLN A 256 43.04 10.40 -3.85
CA GLN A 256 43.18 10.92 -5.22
C GLN A 256 41.82 11.32 -5.81
N GLN A 257 40.72 10.69 -5.37
CA GLN A 257 39.36 10.95 -5.84
C GLN A 257 38.65 12.08 -5.07
N MET A 258 39.30 12.60 -4.03
CA MET A 258 38.71 13.66 -3.21
C MET A 258 38.52 14.99 -3.94
N ASP A 259 39.30 15.24 -4.98
CA ASP A 259 39.18 16.47 -5.78
C ASP A 259 37.86 16.46 -6.59
N ASP A 260 37.31 15.29 -6.90
CA ASP A 260 36.07 15.10 -7.64
C ASP A 260 34.83 14.92 -6.73
N ALA A 261 35.02 14.97 -5.40
CA ALA A 261 33.96 14.65 -4.42
C ALA A 261 32.69 15.52 -4.59
N GLU A 262 32.83 16.81 -4.88
CA GLU A 262 31.68 17.71 -5.08
C GLU A 262 30.91 17.32 -6.34
N GLU A 263 31.59 16.99 -7.43
CA GLU A 263 30.98 16.62 -8.71
C GLU A 263 30.25 15.28 -8.59
N ILE A 264 30.83 14.30 -7.88
CA ILE A 264 30.21 13.01 -7.56
C ILE A 264 28.92 13.20 -6.79
N VAL A 265 28.93 14.03 -5.74
CA VAL A 265 27.71 14.31 -4.94
C VAL A 265 26.65 14.97 -5.79
N GLU A 266 27.00 15.95 -6.61
CA GLU A 266 26.03 16.66 -7.46
C GLU A 266 25.41 15.73 -8.50
N SER A 267 26.18 14.86 -9.14
CA SER A 267 25.71 13.86 -10.09
C SER A 267 24.70 12.89 -9.45
N VAL A 268 25.08 12.30 -8.30
CA VAL A 268 24.20 11.40 -7.52
C VAL A 268 22.92 12.11 -7.10
N GLU A 269 23.01 13.34 -6.60
CA GLU A 269 21.84 14.12 -6.20
C GLU A 269 20.91 14.42 -7.35
N GLN A 270 21.45 14.78 -8.53
CA GLN A 270 20.67 15.04 -9.71
C GLN A 270 19.94 13.78 -10.18
N HIS A 271 20.63 12.64 -10.20
CA HIS A 271 20.02 11.34 -10.54
C HIS A 271 18.89 10.98 -9.58
N CYS A 272 19.11 11.12 -8.27
CA CYS A 272 18.09 10.85 -7.26
C CYS A 272 16.86 11.76 -7.41
N LYS A 273 17.06 13.05 -7.72
CA LYS A 273 15.98 14.03 -7.96
C LYS A 273 15.10 13.61 -9.15
N LEU A 274 15.69 13.06 -10.22
CA LEU A 274 14.94 12.55 -11.38
C LEU A 274 14.03 11.35 -11.01
N ARG A 275 14.40 10.60 -9.98
CA ARG A 275 13.63 9.46 -9.44
C ARG A 275 12.67 9.86 -8.32
N ASN A 276 12.55 11.13 -7.97
CA ASN A 276 11.81 11.63 -6.81
C ASN A 276 12.29 11.05 -5.47
N LEU A 277 13.55 10.60 -5.41
CA LEU A 277 14.21 10.21 -4.20
C LEU A 277 14.92 11.41 -3.57
N ARG A 278 15.03 11.41 -2.26
CA ARG A 278 15.77 12.41 -1.49
C ARG A 278 17.12 11.82 -1.13
N PRO A 279 18.20 12.27 -1.76
CA PRO A 279 19.52 11.77 -1.41
C PRO A 279 19.96 12.27 -0.03
N VAL A 280 20.61 11.39 0.70
CA VAL A 280 21.45 11.71 1.86
C VAL A 280 22.81 11.11 1.53
N THR A 281 23.67 11.92 0.92
CA THR A 281 24.97 11.47 0.44
C THR A 281 26.02 11.70 1.54
N SER A 282 26.79 10.70 1.85
CA SER A 282 27.98 10.75 2.70
C SER A 282 29.19 10.25 1.94
N ILE A 283 30.34 10.85 2.20
CA ILE A 283 31.62 10.43 1.65
C ILE A 283 32.48 9.95 2.82
N THR A 284 32.99 8.74 2.70
CA THR A 284 33.90 8.14 3.66
C THR A 284 35.29 7.99 3.03
N LEU A 285 36.29 8.57 3.66
CA LEU A 285 37.70 8.42 3.24
C LEU A 285 38.24 7.06 3.66
N VAL A 286 38.73 6.31 2.67
CA VAL A 286 39.53 5.10 2.94
C VAL A 286 40.99 5.51 3.06
N THR A 287 41.59 5.23 4.24
CA THR A 287 43.00 5.52 4.54
C THR A 287 43.89 4.33 4.25
#